data_1b6cc79641498f85ecfca492512bff83
#
_entry.id   1b6cc79641498f85ecfca492512bff83
#
_cell.length_a   1.000
_cell.length_b   1.000
_cell.length_c   1.000
_cell.angle_alpha   90.00
_cell.angle_beta   90.00
_cell.angle_gamma   90.00
#
_symmetry.space_group_name_H-M   'P 1'
#
loop_
_entity.id
_entity.type
_entity.pdbx_description
1 polymer ?
#
loop_
_entity_poly.entity_id
_entity_poly.type
_entity_poly.pdbx_seq_one_letter_code
_entity_poly.pdbx_strand_id
1 'polypeptide(L)'
;SSWKPYLFDLAFQTYVTQLCLPDFKITPFLCLVDKSKVATIDGLNQFFRVKQTTDKRTGVDVLEKNKIQLGENLLYLENLTEVVSKIHDSSYKYYDNLNFHEAIELLSEIRIKNYYPNWPAQFSACKKCEFKKDDSTEGQSKLSGFEHCFKTQYQWTDTDFSTPNIFNVWDLKDPKLMEQGLLFKSQLTPEDIKYKEAAGKLDRTERQWLQIEKERDNDFSEFVDIDGLKAEMDTWVYPLHFIDFETST
;
A
#
# COMPACT_ATOMS: atom_id res chain seq x y z
N SER A 1 -12.37 1.83 -8.26
CA SER A 1 -11.61 2.93 -8.88
C SER A 1 -10.43 3.28 -7.99
N SER A 2 -9.25 3.48 -8.57
CA SER A 2 -8.03 3.92 -7.87
C SER A 2 -8.18 5.31 -7.22
N TRP A 3 -9.15 6.09 -7.68
CA TRP A 3 -9.48 7.43 -7.17
C TRP A 3 -10.33 7.42 -5.90
N LYS A 4 -10.93 6.30 -5.54
CA LYS A 4 -11.87 6.21 -4.40
C LYS A 4 -11.32 6.82 -3.09
N PRO A 5 -10.09 6.52 -2.64
CA PRO A 5 -9.56 7.10 -1.40
C PRO A 5 -9.51 8.62 -1.43
N TYR A 6 -9.04 9.21 -2.52
CA TYR A 6 -8.93 10.67 -2.67
C TYR A 6 -10.29 11.36 -2.70
N LEU A 7 -11.28 10.75 -3.35
CA LEU A 7 -12.64 11.29 -3.42
C LEU A 7 -13.34 11.28 -2.06
N PHE A 8 -13.17 10.22 -1.29
CA PHE A 8 -13.73 10.14 0.06
C PHE A 8 -12.99 11.04 1.06
N ASP A 9 -11.68 11.21 0.92
CA ASP A 9 -10.91 12.16 1.72
C ASP A 9 -11.38 13.60 1.45
N LEU A 10 -11.53 13.99 0.18
CA LEU A 10 -12.06 15.30 -0.20
C LEU A 10 -13.49 15.51 0.32
N ALA A 11 -14.34 14.48 0.25
CA ALA A 11 -15.69 14.54 0.79
C ALA A 11 -15.70 14.75 2.30
N PHE A 12 -14.81 14.04 3.03
CA PHE A 12 -14.66 14.20 4.47
C PHE A 12 -14.16 15.59 4.86
N GLN A 13 -13.14 16.10 4.18
CA GLN A 13 -12.63 17.45 4.42
C GLN A 13 -13.70 18.52 4.13
N THR A 14 -14.47 18.35 3.04
CA THR A 14 -15.57 19.24 2.71
C THR A 14 -16.66 19.23 3.79
N TYR A 15 -17.02 18.04 4.28
CA TYR A 15 -18.01 17.87 5.34
C TYR A 15 -17.58 18.56 6.64
N VAL A 16 -16.36 18.31 7.09
CA VAL A 16 -15.82 18.94 8.32
C VAL A 16 -15.73 20.45 8.16
N THR A 17 -15.25 20.93 7.01
CA THR A 17 -15.14 22.36 6.74
C THR A 17 -16.52 23.05 6.74
N GLN A 18 -17.53 22.42 6.16
CA GLN A 18 -18.90 22.95 6.15
C GLN A 18 -19.50 23.00 7.56
N LEU A 19 -19.19 22.01 8.42
CA LEU A 19 -19.61 22.05 9.83
C LEU A 19 -18.95 23.17 10.62
N CYS A 20 -17.67 23.43 10.35
CA CYS A 20 -16.92 24.50 11.01
C CYS A 20 -17.28 25.90 10.51
N LEU A 21 -17.69 26.01 9.25
CA LEU A 21 -17.99 27.27 8.56
C LEU A 21 -19.38 27.20 7.91
N PRO A 22 -20.47 27.16 8.71
CA PRO A 22 -21.82 26.93 8.20
C PRO A 22 -22.32 28.03 7.27
N ASP A 23 -21.84 29.26 7.45
CA ASP A 23 -22.27 30.43 6.66
C ASP A 23 -21.55 30.53 5.29
N PHE A 24 -20.56 29.64 5.04
CA PHE A 24 -19.80 29.65 3.79
C PHE A 24 -20.23 28.54 2.87
N LYS A 25 -20.29 28.84 1.58
CA LYS A 25 -20.47 27.82 0.54
C LYS A 25 -19.10 27.22 0.21
N ILE A 26 -18.90 25.96 0.53
CA ILE A 26 -17.66 25.23 0.27
C ILE A 26 -17.72 24.60 -1.13
N THR A 27 -16.71 24.85 -1.95
CA THR A 27 -16.58 24.25 -3.28
C THR A 27 -15.32 23.38 -3.31
N PRO A 28 -15.45 22.05 -3.41
CA PRO A 28 -14.32 21.14 -3.41
C PRO A 28 -13.63 21.07 -4.77
N PHE A 29 -12.30 21.21 -4.77
CA PHE A 29 -11.46 21.02 -5.94
C PHE A 29 -10.36 20.01 -5.64
N LEU A 30 -10.06 19.16 -6.62
CA LEU A 30 -8.86 18.33 -6.59
C LEU A 30 -7.81 18.95 -7.49
N CYS A 31 -6.63 19.24 -6.93
CA CYS A 31 -5.51 19.78 -7.68
C CYS A 31 -4.65 18.64 -8.21
N LEU A 32 -4.50 18.57 -9.51
CA LEU A 32 -3.78 17.51 -10.22
C LEU A 32 -2.72 18.09 -11.15
N VAL A 33 -1.70 17.28 -11.44
CA VAL A 33 -0.76 17.60 -12.52
C VAL A 33 -1.42 17.29 -13.86
N ASP A 34 -1.42 18.26 -14.77
CA ASP A 34 -1.89 18.08 -16.14
C ASP A 34 -0.82 17.36 -16.97
N LYS A 35 -1.00 16.06 -17.16
CA LYS A 35 -0.05 15.20 -17.89
C LYS A 35 0.01 15.50 -19.40
N SER A 36 -0.89 16.32 -19.94
CA SER A 36 -0.85 16.74 -21.34
C SER A 36 0.11 17.92 -21.58
N LYS A 37 0.55 18.56 -20.50
CA LYS A 37 1.45 19.72 -20.55
C LYS A 37 2.90 19.31 -20.31
N VAL A 38 3.79 20.09 -20.85
CA VAL A 38 5.24 19.99 -20.65
C VAL A 38 5.72 21.22 -19.90
N ALA A 39 6.64 21.03 -18.96
CA ALA A 39 7.26 22.16 -18.26
C ALA A 39 7.98 23.09 -19.26
N THR A 40 7.69 24.39 -19.18
CA THR A 40 8.28 25.41 -20.06
C THR A 40 9.59 25.99 -19.50
N ILE A 41 9.95 25.61 -18.28
CA ILE A 41 11.18 26.02 -17.61
C ILE A 41 12.04 24.80 -17.36
N ASP A 42 13.26 24.85 -17.85
CA ASP A 42 14.26 23.79 -17.61
C ASP A 42 14.82 23.90 -16.19
N GLY A 43 15.06 22.74 -15.57
CA GLY A 43 15.65 22.66 -14.22
C GLY A 43 14.73 23.15 -13.10
N LEU A 44 13.41 23.25 -13.30
CA LEU A 44 12.47 23.69 -12.26
C LEU A 44 12.55 22.86 -10.98
N ASN A 45 12.76 21.56 -11.10
CA ASN A 45 12.89 20.62 -9.96
C ASN A 45 14.09 20.95 -9.06
N GLN A 46 15.13 21.61 -9.57
CA GLN A 46 16.33 21.97 -8.78
C GLN A 46 16.03 23.01 -7.69
N PHE A 47 14.93 23.75 -7.82
CA PHE A 47 14.50 24.73 -6.82
C PHE A 47 13.74 24.09 -5.64
N PHE A 48 13.38 22.82 -5.73
CA PHE A 48 12.59 22.12 -4.72
C PHE A 48 13.40 20.96 -4.13
N ARG A 49 13.71 21.03 -2.83
CA ARG A 49 14.37 19.93 -2.13
C ARG A 49 13.41 19.25 -1.18
N VAL A 50 13.14 17.99 -1.44
CA VAL A 50 12.39 17.15 -0.51
C VAL A 50 13.26 16.88 0.72
N LYS A 51 12.70 17.08 1.90
CA LYS A 51 13.34 16.75 3.18
C LYS A 51 12.38 16.00 4.08
N GLN A 52 12.94 15.14 4.93
CA GLN A 52 12.19 14.61 6.06
C GLN A 52 12.35 15.55 7.25
N THR A 53 11.23 15.89 7.88
CA THR A 53 11.20 16.65 9.11
C THR A 53 11.42 15.72 10.31
N THR A 54 11.73 16.28 11.47
CA THR A 54 11.98 15.52 12.71
C THR A 54 10.79 14.66 13.15
N ASP A 55 9.58 15.03 12.74
CA ASP A 55 8.34 14.29 12.96
C ASP A 55 8.05 13.24 11.85
N LYS A 56 9.05 12.91 11.02
CA LYS A 56 8.99 11.99 9.88
C LYS A 56 8.02 12.41 8.76
N ARG A 57 7.58 13.66 8.74
CA ARG A 57 6.82 14.19 7.62
C ARG A 57 7.73 14.61 6.48
N THR A 58 7.22 14.50 5.27
CA THR A 58 7.90 15.01 4.08
C THR A 58 7.61 16.50 3.96
N GLY A 59 8.66 17.30 3.95
CA GLY A 59 8.60 18.74 3.67
C GLY A 59 9.31 19.06 2.37
N VAL A 60 9.12 20.27 1.87
CA VAL A 60 9.82 20.78 0.69
C VAL A 60 10.46 22.12 1.03
N ASP A 61 11.77 22.21 0.86
CA ASP A 61 12.50 23.47 0.89
C ASP A 61 12.52 24.08 -0.51
N VAL A 62 12.08 25.31 -0.60
CA VAL A 62 12.12 26.07 -1.83
C VAL A 62 13.37 26.94 -1.83
N LEU A 63 14.32 26.59 -2.70
CA LEU A 63 15.58 27.30 -2.86
C LEU A 63 15.39 28.56 -3.69
N GLU A 64 16.15 29.61 -3.36
CA GLU A 64 16.22 30.85 -4.15
C GLU A 64 14.83 31.42 -4.57
N LYS A 65 13.87 31.47 -3.62
CA LYS A 65 12.47 31.86 -3.87
C LYS A 65 12.31 33.09 -4.76
N ASN A 66 13.24 34.05 -4.68
CA ASN A 66 13.18 35.31 -5.44
C ASN A 66 13.65 35.16 -6.91
N LYS A 67 14.19 34.02 -7.28
CA LYS A 67 14.71 33.74 -8.64
C LYS A 67 13.87 32.72 -9.39
N ILE A 68 12.93 32.06 -8.73
CA ILE A 68 12.13 31.00 -9.34
C ILE A 68 11.19 31.60 -10.38
N GLN A 69 11.31 31.10 -11.60
CA GLN A 69 10.31 31.28 -12.64
C GLN A 69 9.56 29.96 -12.76
N LEU A 70 8.26 29.99 -12.52
CA LEU A 70 7.45 28.77 -12.53
C LEU A 70 7.04 28.33 -13.94
N GLY A 71 7.19 29.22 -14.93
CA GLY A 71 6.74 28.96 -16.29
C GLY A 71 5.21 28.88 -16.38
N GLU A 72 4.71 28.11 -17.33
CA GLU A 72 3.29 27.89 -17.49
C GLU A 72 2.75 26.96 -16.40
N ASN A 73 1.49 27.19 -16.03
CA ASN A 73 0.84 26.39 -15.00
C ASN A 73 0.63 24.95 -15.48
N LEU A 74 1.26 24.02 -14.79
CA LEU A 74 1.14 22.58 -15.02
C LEU A 74 0.02 21.92 -14.20
N LEU A 75 -0.65 22.69 -13.35
CA LEU A 75 -1.70 22.18 -12.49
C LEU A 75 -3.07 22.36 -13.12
N TYR A 76 -3.94 21.42 -12.86
CA TYR A 76 -5.34 21.41 -13.22
C TYR A 76 -6.20 21.27 -11.97
N LEU A 77 -7.25 22.09 -11.89
CA LEU A 77 -8.21 22.07 -10.79
C LEU A 77 -9.52 21.45 -11.27
N GLU A 78 -9.78 20.23 -10.82
CA GLU A 78 -11.03 19.52 -11.09
C GLU A 78 -12.08 19.87 -10.04
N ASN A 79 -13.21 20.41 -10.48
CA ASN A 79 -14.33 20.68 -9.59
C ASN A 79 -15.11 19.39 -9.31
N LEU A 80 -15.12 18.96 -8.07
CA LEU A 80 -15.74 17.71 -7.65
C LEU A 80 -17.04 17.91 -6.83
N THR A 81 -17.68 19.06 -6.93
CA THR A 81 -18.91 19.36 -6.19
C THR A 81 -19.99 18.29 -6.36
N GLU A 82 -20.24 17.85 -7.60
CA GLU A 82 -21.25 16.80 -7.86
C GLU A 82 -20.87 15.44 -7.27
N VAL A 83 -19.59 15.07 -7.36
CA VAL A 83 -19.09 13.80 -6.84
C VAL A 83 -19.18 13.79 -5.33
N VAL A 84 -18.75 14.86 -4.68
CA VAL A 84 -18.82 15.04 -3.22
C VAL A 84 -20.27 15.03 -2.75
N SER A 85 -21.19 15.71 -3.45
CA SER A 85 -22.62 15.66 -3.14
C SER A 85 -23.15 14.22 -3.17
N LYS A 86 -22.84 13.46 -4.23
CA LYS A 86 -23.27 12.05 -4.34
C LYS A 86 -22.69 11.16 -3.25
N ILE A 87 -21.49 11.47 -2.75
CA ILE A 87 -20.92 10.77 -1.61
C ILE A 87 -21.69 11.09 -0.33
N HIS A 88 -21.96 12.36 -0.08
CA HIS A 88 -22.74 12.83 1.06
C HIS A 88 -24.19 12.32 1.03
N ASP A 89 -24.81 12.27 -0.14
CA ASP A 89 -26.17 11.74 -0.34
C ASP A 89 -26.24 10.21 -0.27
N SER A 90 -25.18 9.55 0.18
CA SER A 90 -25.10 8.10 0.38
C SER A 90 -25.24 7.25 -0.89
N SER A 91 -25.05 7.84 -2.08
CA SER A 91 -25.08 7.13 -3.36
C SER A 91 -23.95 6.14 -3.53
N TYR A 92 -22.85 6.29 -2.77
CA TYR A 92 -21.69 5.42 -2.79
C TYR A 92 -21.45 4.77 -1.43
N LYS A 93 -21.10 3.48 -1.44
CA LYS A 93 -20.67 2.78 -0.23
C LYS A 93 -19.18 2.99 0.02
N TYR A 94 -18.84 3.34 1.25
CA TYR A 94 -17.45 3.54 1.68
C TYR A 94 -16.76 2.22 1.97
N TYR A 95 -17.24 1.49 2.96
CA TYR A 95 -16.67 0.24 3.45
C TYR A 95 -17.81 -0.69 3.88
N ASP A 96 -17.72 -1.98 3.54
CA ASP A 96 -18.62 -3.05 3.99
C ASP A 96 -20.10 -2.65 4.02
N ASN A 97 -20.58 -2.09 2.91
CA ASN A 97 -21.94 -1.57 2.75
C ASN A 97 -22.31 -0.32 3.56
N LEU A 98 -21.40 0.24 4.37
CA LEU A 98 -21.61 1.52 5.04
C LEU A 98 -21.58 2.67 4.04
N ASN A 99 -22.52 3.60 4.18
CA ASN A 99 -22.47 4.87 3.48
C ASN A 99 -21.50 5.84 4.19
N PHE A 100 -21.35 7.04 3.62
CA PHE A 100 -20.41 8.03 4.12
C PHE A 100 -20.68 8.43 5.58
N HIS A 101 -21.92 8.73 5.94
CA HIS A 101 -22.28 9.17 7.29
C HIS A 101 -22.21 8.02 8.31
N GLU A 102 -22.71 6.84 7.95
CA GLU A 102 -22.61 5.63 8.79
C GLU A 102 -21.15 5.30 9.10
N ALA A 103 -20.24 5.47 8.12
CA ALA A 103 -18.81 5.25 8.35
C ALA A 103 -18.21 6.30 9.30
N ILE A 104 -18.59 7.58 9.18
CA ILE A 104 -18.14 8.64 10.10
C ILE A 104 -18.63 8.37 11.52
N GLU A 105 -19.90 8.02 11.69
CA GLU A 105 -20.47 7.71 12.99
C GLU A 105 -19.74 6.53 13.64
N LEU A 106 -19.58 5.43 12.92
CA LEU A 106 -18.84 4.25 13.41
C LEU A 106 -17.41 4.58 13.81
N LEU A 107 -16.65 5.26 12.94
CA LEU A 107 -15.26 5.62 13.22
C LEU A 107 -15.13 6.59 14.40
N SER A 108 -16.07 7.53 14.51
CA SER A 108 -16.15 8.46 15.65
C SER A 108 -16.44 7.72 16.95
N GLU A 109 -17.37 6.78 16.92
CA GLU A 109 -17.70 5.94 18.08
C GLU A 109 -16.49 5.10 18.54
N ILE A 110 -15.82 4.43 17.59
CA ILE A 110 -14.58 3.68 17.86
C ILE A 110 -13.55 4.56 18.55
N ARG A 111 -13.36 5.78 18.04
CA ARG A 111 -12.39 6.73 18.57
C ARG A 111 -12.76 7.24 19.96
N ILE A 112 -14.03 7.60 20.18
CA ILE A 112 -14.53 8.15 21.45
C ILE A 112 -14.54 7.07 22.54
N LYS A 113 -15.02 5.88 22.21
CA LYS A 113 -15.11 4.77 23.17
C LYS A 113 -13.80 4.00 23.32
N ASN A 114 -12.81 4.30 22.50
CA ASN A 114 -11.48 3.68 22.49
C ASN A 114 -11.54 2.14 22.49
N TYR A 115 -12.34 1.58 21.60
CA TYR A 115 -12.43 0.14 21.42
C TYR A 115 -11.95 -0.30 20.03
N TYR A 116 -11.61 -1.57 19.89
CA TYR A 116 -11.15 -2.14 18.63
C TYR A 116 -12.24 -3.07 18.08
N PRO A 117 -12.93 -2.70 16.99
CA PRO A 117 -13.94 -3.56 16.38
C PRO A 117 -13.27 -4.81 15.79
N ASN A 118 -13.97 -5.92 15.90
CA ASN A 118 -13.48 -7.19 15.33
C ASN A 118 -13.83 -7.26 13.84
N TRP A 119 -13.12 -6.50 13.03
CA TRP A 119 -13.28 -6.56 11.57
C TRP A 119 -12.67 -7.83 11.01
N PRO A 120 -13.32 -8.45 9.99
CA PRO A 120 -12.77 -9.64 9.35
C PRO A 120 -11.38 -9.37 8.78
N ALA A 121 -10.44 -10.24 9.08
CA ALA A 121 -9.13 -10.18 8.48
C ALA A 121 -9.22 -10.43 6.98
N GLN A 122 -8.51 -9.62 6.19
CA GLN A 122 -8.47 -9.71 4.73
C GLN A 122 -7.04 -9.90 4.26
N PHE A 123 -6.79 -10.88 3.41
CA PHE A 123 -5.45 -11.28 2.99
C PHE A 123 -4.59 -10.09 2.53
N SER A 124 -5.08 -9.27 1.61
CA SER A 124 -4.32 -8.14 1.05
C SER A 124 -4.01 -7.05 2.08
N ALA A 125 -4.96 -6.77 2.97
CA ALA A 125 -4.79 -5.79 4.04
C ALA A 125 -3.84 -6.32 5.13
N CYS A 126 -4.00 -7.59 5.54
CA CYS A 126 -3.15 -8.23 6.55
C CYS A 126 -1.70 -8.40 6.07
N LYS A 127 -1.50 -8.71 4.79
CA LYS A 127 -0.14 -8.81 4.21
C LYS A 127 0.64 -7.50 4.30
N LYS A 128 -0.06 -6.37 4.19
CA LYS A 128 0.51 -5.01 4.24
C LYS A 128 0.08 -4.24 5.50
N CYS A 129 -0.22 -4.94 6.57
CA CYS A 129 -0.76 -4.32 7.78
C CYS A 129 0.23 -3.30 8.37
N GLU A 130 -0.17 -2.04 8.39
CA GLU A 130 0.63 -0.94 8.95
C GLU A 130 0.77 -1.01 10.48
N PHE A 131 -0.07 -1.82 11.13
CA PHE A 131 -0.06 -2.04 12.57
C PHE A 131 0.69 -3.32 12.98
N LYS A 132 1.44 -3.92 12.06
CA LYS A 132 2.33 -5.04 12.36
C LYS A 132 3.57 -4.50 13.06
N LYS A 133 3.98 -5.12 14.17
CA LYS A 133 5.29 -4.87 14.75
C LYS A 133 6.38 -5.34 13.78
N ASP A 134 7.42 -4.56 13.68
CA ASP A 134 8.67 -4.90 13.01
C ASP A 134 9.84 -4.80 14.01
N ASP A 135 11.02 -5.19 13.57
CA ASP A 135 12.24 -5.18 14.41
C ASP A 135 12.59 -3.77 14.91
N SER A 136 12.16 -2.72 14.21
CA SER A 136 12.38 -1.33 14.62
C SER A 136 11.52 -0.90 15.83
N THR A 137 10.49 -1.68 16.14
CA THR A 137 9.59 -1.46 17.28
C THR A 137 9.91 -2.35 18.48
N GLU A 138 10.95 -3.16 18.41
CA GLU A 138 11.42 -4.01 19.50
C GLU A 138 11.79 -3.13 20.72
N GLY A 139 11.28 -3.51 21.89
CA GLY A 139 11.44 -2.70 23.12
C GLY A 139 10.44 -1.55 23.31
N GLN A 140 9.58 -1.26 22.35
CA GLN A 140 8.47 -0.33 22.53
C GLN A 140 7.25 -1.06 23.13
N SER A 141 6.58 -0.43 24.10
CA SER A 141 5.35 -0.97 24.73
C SER A 141 4.12 -0.97 23.82
N LYS A 142 4.29 -0.79 22.52
CA LYS A 142 3.19 -0.73 21.56
C LYS A 142 2.64 -2.12 21.28
N LEU A 143 1.33 -2.24 21.24
CA LEU A 143 0.62 -3.45 20.81
C LEU A 143 0.67 -3.58 19.29
N SER A 144 0.75 -4.82 18.81
CA SER A 144 0.61 -5.13 17.40
C SER A 144 -0.86 -5.33 17.03
N GLY A 145 -1.38 -4.49 16.14
CA GLY A 145 -2.75 -4.67 15.64
C GLY A 145 -2.92 -5.96 14.85
N PHE A 146 -1.88 -6.38 14.12
CA PHE A 146 -1.86 -7.68 13.43
C PHE A 146 -2.03 -8.83 14.41
N GLU A 147 -1.23 -8.86 15.48
CA GLU A 147 -1.36 -9.91 16.52
C GLU A 147 -2.73 -9.87 17.20
N HIS A 148 -3.22 -8.67 17.52
CA HIS A 148 -4.55 -8.52 18.11
C HIS A 148 -5.64 -9.15 17.22
N CYS A 149 -5.65 -8.83 15.93
CA CYS A 149 -6.61 -9.38 14.98
C CYS A 149 -6.53 -10.91 14.91
N PHE A 150 -5.33 -11.47 14.81
CA PHE A 150 -5.16 -12.91 14.67
C PHE A 150 -5.40 -13.69 15.96
N LYS A 151 -5.03 -13.15 17.12
CA LYS A 151 -5.41 -13.70 18.43
C LYS A 151 -6.93 -13.74 18.61
N THR A 152 -7.62 -12.68 18.19
CA THR A 152 -9.07 -12.58 18.35
C THR A 152 -9.86 -13.44 17.36
N GLN A 153 -9.46 -13.48 16.08
CA GLN A 153 -10.23 -14.11 15.02
C GLN A 153 -9.84 -15.58 14.77
N TYR A 154 -8.56 -15.88 14.90
CA TYR A 154 -8.00 -17.20 14.61
C TYR A 154 -7.44 -17.90 15.85
N GLN A 155 -7.53 -17.27 17.03
CA GLN A 155 -7.01 -17.78 18.30
C GLN A 155 -5.51 -18.11 18.24
N TRP A 156 -4.76 -17.37 17.44
CA TRP A 156 -3.33 -17.58 17.33
C TRP A 156 -2.61 -17.35 18.65
N THR A 157 -1.69 -18.22 18.94
CA THR A 157 -0.74 -18.17 20.07
C THR A 157 0.56 -17.52 19.63
N ASP A 158 1.45 -17.24 20.58
CA ASP A 158 2.77 -16.69 20.26
C ASP A 158 3.60 -17.63 19.38
N THR A 159 3.39 -18.95 19.49
CA THR A 159 3.99 -19.95 18.59
C THR A 159 3.51 -19.80 17.15
N ASP A 160 2.22 -19.52 16.95
CA ASP A 160 1.66 -19.35 15.60
C ASP A 160 2.25 -18.11 14.90
N PHE A 161 2.53 -17.03 15.64
CA PHE A 161 3.20 -15.86 15.07
C PHE A 161 4.66 -16.11 14.68
N SER A 162 5.31 -17.05 15.33
CA SER A 162 6.67 -17.49 14.99
C SER A 162 6.68 -18.53 13.87
N THR A 163 5.52 -19.10 13.53
CA THR A 163 5.40 -20.10 12.48
C THR A 163 5.28 -19.43 11.11
N PRO A 164 6.04 -19.91 10.10
CA PRO A 164 5.97 -19.39 8.75
C PRO A 164 4.56 -19.45 8.16
N ASN A 165 4.07 -18.30 7.72
CA ASN A 165 2.70 -18.13 7.31
C ASN A 165 2.57 -17.66 5.85
N ILE A 166 1.35 -17.68 5.31
CA ILE A 166 1.09 -17.36 3.90
C ILE A 166 1.44 -15.91 3.53
N PHE A 167 1.48 -14.99 4.49
CA PHE A 167 1.83 -13.59 4.22
C PHE A 167 3.30 -13.41 3.88
N ASN A 168 4.15 -14.38 4.25
CA ASN A 168 5.58 -14.39 4.00
C ASN A 168 5.93 -15.03 2.64
N VAL A 169 4.97 -15.62 1.93
CA VAL A 169 5.21 -16.14 0.57
C VAL A 169 5.27 -14.97 -0.41
N TRP A 170 6.38 -14.92 -1.16
CA TRP A 170 6.61 -13.88 -2.15
C TRP A 170 5.50 -13.86 -3.21
N ASP A 171 5.01 -12.67 -3.55
CA ASP A 171 3.98 -12.40 -4.57
C ASP A 171 2.70 -13.27 -4.49
N LEU A 172 2.44 -13.92 -3.35
CA LEU A 172 1.17 -14.61 -3.12
C LEU A 172 0.05 -13.58 -2.96
N LYS A 173 -1.04 -13.75 -3.74
CA LYS A 173 -2.14 -12.79 -3.84
C LYS A 173 -3.52 -13.45 -3.74
N ASP A 174 -3.60 -14.74 -3.45
CA ASP A 174 -4.88 -15.46 -3.42
C ASP A 174 -5.55 -15.34 -2.03
N PRO A 175 -6.65 -14.56 -1.91
CA PRO A 175 -7.37 -14.41 -0.65
C PRO A 175 -8.11 -15.69 -0.23
N LYS A 176 -8.39 -16.60 -1.16
CA LYS A 176 -9.15 -17.83 -0.89
C LYS A 176 -8.44 -18.76 0.08
N LEU A 177 -7.11 -18.72 0.11
CA LEU A 177 -6.34 -19.52 1.07
C LEU A 177 -6.74 -19.19 2.50
N MET A 178 -6.85 -17.91 2.81
CA MET A 178 -7.26 -17.44 4.12
C MET A 178 -8.72 -17.79 4.43
N GLU A 179 -9.61 -17.68 3.43
CA GLU A 179 -11.02 -18.08 3.54
C GLU A 179 -11.17 -19.59 3.82
N GLN A 180 -10.25 -20.40 3.31
CA GLN A 180 -10.18 -21.85 3.54
C GLN A 180 -9.46 -22.24 4.84
N GLY A 181 -8.97 -21.26 5.60
CA GLY A 181 -8.21 -21.50 6.84
C GLY A 181 -6.77 -21.94 6.63
N LEU A 182 -6.25 -21.84 5.40
CA LEU A 182 -4.86 -22.15 5.09
C LEU A 182 -3.99 -20.94 5.42
N LEU A 183 -3.50 -20.87 6.64
CA LEU A 183 -2.78 -19.70 7.17
C LEU A 183 -1.26 -19.92 7.27
N PHE A 184 -0.80 -21.17 7.27
CA PHE A 184 0.60 -21.51 7.42
C PHE A 184 1.16 -22.13 6.14
N LYS A 185 2.43 -21.84 5.83
CA LYS A 185 3.11 -22.41 4.65
C LYS A 185 3.10 -23.94 4.65
N SER A 186 3.23 -24.57 5.82
CA SER A 186 3.19 -26.01 5.96
C SER A 186 1.88 -26.68 5.54
N GLN A 187 0.79 -25.91 5.49
CA GLN A 187 -0.54 -26.41 5.07
C GLN A 187 -0.72 -26.38 3.55
N LEU A 188 0.12 -25.61 2.82
CA LEU A 188 -0.04 -25.40 1.40
C LEU A 188 0.43 -26.60 0.57
N THR A 189 -0.29 -26.86 -0.51
CA THR A 189 0.04 -27.83 -1.56
C THR A 189 0.35 -27.13 -2.87
N PRO A 190 0.96 -27.80 -3.86
CA PRO A 190 1.17 -27.22 -5.19
C PRO A 190 -0.12 -26.69 -5.84
N GLU A 191 -1.24 -27.37 -5.60
CA GLU A 191 -2.55 -27.02 -6.15
C GLU A 191 -3.06 -25.68 -5.58
N ASP A 192 -2.82 -25.40 -4.31
CA ASP A 192 -3.25 -24.18 -3.63
C ASP A 192 -2.63 -22.92 -4.24
N ILE A 193 -1.38 -23.02 -4.70
CA ILE A 193 -0.67 -21.93 -5.36
C ILE A 193 -0.76 -21.99 -6.88
N LYS A 194 -1.50 -22.98 -7.43
CA LYS A 194 -1.63 -23.23 -8.88
C LYS A 194 -0.27 -23.44 -9.53
N TYR A 195 0.56 -24.27 -8.88
CA TYR A 195 1.91 -24.59 -9.34
C TYR A 195 1.89 -25.06 -10.79
N LYS A 196 2.82 -24.51 -11.55
CA LYS A 196 3.08 -24.93 -12.94
C LYS A 196 4.59 -25.01 -13.13
N GLU A 197 5.03 -26.13 -13.66
CA GLU A 197 6.41 -26.27 -14.07
C GLU A 197 6.61 -25.51 -15.39
N ALA A 198 7.57 -24.59 -15.42
CA ALA A 198 7.93 -23.82 -16.58
C ALA A 198 9.20 -24.39 -17.21
N ALA A 199 9.27 -24.38 -18.53
CA ALA A 199 10.51 -24.73 -19.22
C ALA A 199 11.49 -23.54 -19.12
N GLY A 200 12.64 -23.74 -18.46
CA GLY A 200 13.70 -22.76 -18.40
C GLY A 200 13.78 -21.99 -17.07
N LYS A 201 13.46 -20.71 -17.05
CA LYS A 201 13.54 -19.88 -15.84
C LYS A 201 12.42 -20.18 -14.86
N LEU A 202 12.71 -20.18 -13.56
CA LEU A 202 11.68 -20.29 -12.52
C LEU A 202 10.61 -19.22 -12.70
N ASP A 203 9.37 -19.64 -12.88
CA ASP A 203 8.22 -18.74 -12.91
C ASP A 203 7.81 -18.31 -11.47
N ARG A 204 6.73 -17.54 -11.39
CA ARG A 204 6.21 -17.07 -10.13
C ARG A 204 5.78 -18.20 -9.19
N THR A 205 5.08 -19.20 -9.72
CA THR A 205 4.54 -20.30 -8.91
C THR A 205 5.62 -21.28 -8.47
N GLU A 206 6.64 -21.50 -9.28
CA GLU A 206 7.82 -22.27 -8.91
C GLU A 206 8.61 -21.58 -7.79
N ARG A 207 8.81 -20.25 -7.87
CA ARG A 207 9.46 -19.50 -6.78
C ARG A 207 8.66 -19.54 -5.48
N GLN A 208 7.35 -19.50 -5.56
CA GLN A 208 6.48 -19.63 -4.38
C GLN A 208 6.60 -21.01 -3.76
N TRP A 209 6.56 -22.05 -4.60
CA TRP A 209 6.67 -23.42 -4.14
C TRP A 209 8.05 -23.71 -3.56
N LEU A 210 9.11 -23.26 -4.21
CA LEU A 210 10.47 -23.37 -3.68
C LEU A 210 10.62 -22.77 -2.28
N GLN A 211 10.02 -21.60 -2.02
CA GLN A 211 10.03 -21.02 -0.67
C GLN A 211 9.30 -21.89 0.35
N ILE A 212 8.21 -22.53 -0.06
CA ILE A 212 7.41 -23.39 0.82
C ILE A 212 8.19 -24.68 1.12
N GLU A 213 8.77 -25.31 0.10
CA GLU A 213 9.56 -26.56 0.26
C GLU A 213 10.80 -26.33 1.11
N LYS A 214 11.61 -25.34 0.79
CA LYS A 214 12.83 -25.04 1.55
C LYS A 214 12.54 -24.82 3.04
N GLU A 215 11.46 -24.11 3.35
CA GLU A 215 11.08 -23.88 4.73
C GLU A 215 10.51 -25.12 5.41
N ARG A 216 9.77 -25.96 4.70
CA ARG A 216 9.29 -27.26 5.17
C ARG A 216 10.46 -28.20 5.52
N ASP A 217 11.51 -28.13 4.71
CA ASP A 217 12.72 -28.94 4.86
C ASP A 217 13.74 -28.34 5.83
N ASN A 218 13.43 -27.17 6.43
CA ASN A 218 14.36 -26.37 7.24
C ASN A 218 15.65 -26.01 6.49
N ASP A 219 15.56 -25.87 5.18
CA ASP A 219 16.65 -25.40 4.34
C ASP A 219 16.60 -23.86 4.17
N PHE A 220 17.42 -23.16 4.94
CA PHE A 220 17.55 -21.70 4.88
C PHE A 220 18.72 -21.25 4.01
N SER A 221 19.30 -22.13 3.20
CA SER A 221 20.37 -21.78 2.26
C SER A 221 19.81 -20.88 1.13
N GLU A 222 20.66 -20.03 0.58
CA GLU A 222 20.31 -19.26 -0.59
C GLU A 222 20.13 -20.19 -1.80
N PHE A 223 19.13 -19.89 -2.61
CA PHE A 223 18.95 -20.56 -3.91
C PHE A 223 19.55 -19.69 -5.02
N VAL A 224 20.53 -20.22 -5.72
CA VAL A 224 21.16 -19.59 -6.89
C VAL A 224 21.19 -20.60 -8.03
N ASP A 225 20.48 -20.30 -9.11
CA ASP A 225 20.60 -21.04 -10.36
C ASP A 225 21.86 -20.58 -11.11
N ILE A 226 22.99 -21.21 -10.77
CA ILE A 226 24.30 -20.85 -11.33
C ILE A 226 24.36 -21.11 -12.84
N ASP A 227 23.77 -22.21 -13.30
CA ASP A 227 23.80 -22.57 -14.73
C ASP A 227 22.91 -21.64 -15.55
N GLY A 228 21.73 -21.32 -15.06
CA GLY A 228 20.84 -20.34 -15.67
C GLY A 228 21.45 -18.94 -15.71
N LEU A 229 22.09 -18.51 -14.62
CA LEU A 229 22.78 -17.22 -14.56
C LEU A 229 23.94 -17.16 -15.57
N LYS A 230 24.73 -18.22 -15.63
CA LYS A 230 25.85 -18.30 -16.59
C LYS A 230 25.34 -18.29 -18.04
N ALA A 231 24.33 -19.07 -18.36
CA ALA A 231 23.72 -19.07 -19.68
C ALA A 231 23.18 -17.69 -20.08
N GLU A 232 22.58 -16.95 -19.15
CA GLU A 232 22.13 -15.58 -19.39
C GLU A 232 23.33 -14.63 -19.65
N MET A 233 24.37 -14.71 -18.82
CA MET A 233 25.57 -13.87 -18.95
C MET A 233 26.32 -14.15 -20.26
N ASP A 234 26.34 -15.38 -20.75
CA ASP A 234 26.97 -15.77 -22.01
C ASP A 234 26.26 -15.13 -23.22
N THR A 235 25.04 -14.64 -23.08
CA THR A 235 24.32 -13.90 -24.14
C THR A 235 24.69 -12.43 -24.20
N TRP A 236 25.41 -11.88 -23.21
CA TRP A 236 25.69 -10.46 -23.10
C TRP A 236 26.76 -10.03 -24.10
N VAL A 237 26.46 -8.98 -24.83
CA VAL A 237 27.38 -8.40 -25.82
C VAL A 237 28.10 -7.21 -25.20
N TYR A 238 29.41 -7.23 -25.21
CA TYR A 238 30.24 -6.16 -24.67
C TYR A 238 30.56 -5.07 -25.72
N PRO A 239 30.66 -3.76 -25.31
CA PRO A 239 30.54 -3.26 -23.95
C PRO A 239 29.13 -3.21 -23.43
N LEU A 240 28.93 -3.49 -22.12
CA LEU A 240 27.65 -3.36 -21.46
C LEU A 240 27.34 -1.89 -21.16
N HIS A 241 26.09 -1.49 -21.42
CA HIS A 241 25.57 -0.17 -21.09
C HIS A 241 24.57 -0.31 -19.93
N PHE A 242 24.92 0.26 -18.78
CA PHE A 242 24.02 0.30 -17.62
C PHE A 242 23.22 1.59 -17.68
N ILE A 243 21.89 1.47 -17.90
CA ILE A 243 20.98 2.60 -17.98
C ILE A 243 20.01 2.46 -16.83
N ASP A 244 19.98 3.47 -15.97
CA ASP A 244 18.97 3.62 -14.93
C ASP A 244 18.04 4.77 -15.28
N PHE A 245 16.74 4.52 -15.18
CA PHE A 245 15.70 5.51 -15.44
C PHE A 245 15.01 5.86 -14.13
N GLU A 246 15.32 7.06 -13.63
CA GLU A 246 14.55 7.61 -12.52
C GLU A 246 13.51 8.58 -13.07
N THR A 247 12.27 8.40 -12.66
CA THR A 247 11.20 9.38 -12.91
C THR A 247 11.14 10.31 -11.70
N SER A 248 11.52 11.56 -11.91
CA SER A 248 11.17 12.63 -10.97
C SER A 248 9.70 13.02 -11.22
N THR A 249 8.84 12.86 -10.23
CA THR A 249 7.49 13.44 -10.22
C THR A 249 7.55 14.84 -9.65
#